data_7b5365db561ee8ea1bb308933b2d99ac
#
_entry.id   7b5365db561ee8ea1bb308933b2d99ac
#
_cell.length_a   1.000
_cell.length_b   1.000
_cell.length_c   1.000
_cell.angle_alpha   90.00
_cell.angle_beta   90.00
_cell.angle_gamma   90.00
#
_symmetry.space_group_name_H-M   'P 1'
#
loop_
_entity.id
_entity.type
_entity.pdbx_description
1 polymer ?
#
loop_
_entity_poly.entity_id
_entity_poly.type
_entity_poly.pdbx_seq_one_letter_code
_entity_poly.pdbx_strand_id
1 'polypeptide(L)'
;MSPAAPAFQEGAFSLMLLNQRKIRVLVVDDSAVARAFLTKGLAAYPYIEVVGYAINALDAKAKILRLQPDVMTLDVEMPGTNGIDFLSQLLPEHPLPVILVSSLSLRVFDALAAGAVDFVRKPDGTESRETFFRALAQKIVVASHAKVVPPRRAVSRDSFSTVPPPSPLGQIGNPGGIRQQTIIGLGASTGGTEATLEVLKRLPADIPGMVIVQHMPPGFTKMYAQRLNKLCAMEVREAVNGDEIRPGLALIAPADLQARVVRMGTRYTLACQPGDKVSG
;
A
#
# COMPACT_ATOMS: atom_id res chain seq x y z
N MET A 1 -18.20 -10.42 -30.73
CA MET A 1 -17.85 -8.99 -30.57
C MET A 1 -18.22 -8.60 -29.15
N SER A 2 -17.23 -8.54 -28.26
CA SER A 2 -17.41 -8.13 -26.87
C SER A 2 -17.22 -6.62 -26.80
N PRO A 3 -18.05 -5.85 -26.07
CA PRO A 3 -17.87 -4.42 -25.98
C PRO A 3 -16.60 -4.11 -25.18
N ALA A 4 -15.74 -3.27 -25.76
CA ALA A 4 -14.56 -2.74 -25.11
C ALA A 4 -14.97 -1.98 -23.83
N ALA A 5 -14.31 -2.27 -22.70
CA ALA A 5 -14.45 -1.51 -21.48
C ALA A 5 -14.08 -0.03 -21.75
N PRO A 6 -14.81 0.95 -21.18
CA PRO A 6 -14.51 2.35 -21.41
C PRO A 6 -13.13 2.65 -20.81
N ALA A 7 -12.23 3.21 -21.62
CA ALA A 7 -10.99 3.80 -21.16
C ALA A 7 -11.36 4.86 -20.09
N PHE A 8 -10.85 4.66 -18.88
CA PHE A 8 -10.99 5.63 -17.79
C PHE A 8 -10.30 6.91 -18.27
N GLN A 9 -11.09 7.93 -18.58
CA GLN A 9 -10.61 9.17 -19.17
C GLN A 9 -9.81 9.94 -18.11
N GLU A 10 -8.48 9.84 -18.15
CA GLU A 10 -7.56 10.69 -17.36
C GLU A 10 -7.92 12.18 -17.43
N GLY A 11 -8.48 12.62 -18.55
CA GLY A 11 -8.97 13.99 -18.76
C GLY A 11 -10.11 14.42 -17.85
N ALA A 12 -11.09 13.55 -17.58
CA ALA A 12 -12.25 13.91 -16.75
C ALA A 12 -11.88 14.03 -15.26
N PHE A 13 -11.00 13.16 -14.78
CA PHE A 13 -10.49 13.19 -13.40
C PHE A 13 -9.60 14.43 -13.17
N SER A 14 -8.73 14.74 -14.13
CA SER A 14 -7.88 15.95 -14.10
C SER A 14 -8.71 17.23 -14.12
N LEU A 15 -9.77 17.31 -14.95
CA LEU A 15 -10.68 18.46 -15.02
C LEU A 15 -11.49 18.68 -13.73
N MET A 16 -11.89 17.60 -13.05
CA MET A 16 -12.62 17.69 -11.78
C MET A 16 -11.70 18.23 -10.65
N LEU A 17 -10.41 17.94 -10.69
CA LEU A 17 -9.43 18.45 -9.71
C LEU A 17 -9.01 19.90 -9.97
N LEU A 18 -9.09 20.38 -11.21
CA LEU A 18 -8.69 21.77 -11.56
C LEU A 18 -9.59 22.83 -10.92
N ASN A 19 -10.81 22.49 -10.51
CA ASN A 19 -11.74 23.41 -9.85
C ASN A 19 -11.68 23.36 -8.32
N GLN A 20 -10.77 22.55 -7.72
CA GLN A 20 -10.60 22.43 -6.27
C GLN A 20 -9.33 23.15 -5.79
N ARG A 21 -9.26 23.47 -4.50
CA ARG A 21 -8.03 23.94 -3.85
C ARG A 21 -6.88 22.97 -4.14
N LYS A 22 -5.71 23.49 -4.52
CA LYS A 22 -4.51 22.68 -4.73
C LYS A 22 -4.16 21.89 -3.46
N ILE A 23 -3.72 20.65 -3.67
CA ILE A 23 -3.23 19.78 -2.60
C ILE A 23 -1.84 20.29 -2.18
N ARG A 24 -1.71 20.67 -0.92
CA ARG A 24 -0.50 21.26 -0.33
C ARG A 24 0.43 20.15 0.15
N VAL A 25 1.61 20.04 -0.46
CA VAL A 25 2.55 18.95 -0.19
C VAL A 25 3.82 19.50 0.49
N LEU A 26 4.22 18.88 1.60
CA LEU A 26 5.53 19.07 2.22
C LEU A 26 6.47 17.93 1.79
N VAL A 27 7.62 18.26 1.22
CA VAL A 27 8.66 17.29 0.81
C VAL A 27 9.70 17.15 1.92
N VAL A 28 9.89 15.94 2.46
CA VAL A 28 10.88 15.66 3.51
C VAL A 28 11.90 14.64 3.00
N ASP A 29 13.15 15.07 2.83
CA ASP A 29 14.26 14.25 2.34
C ASP A 29 15.56 14.98 2.73
N ASP A 30 16.61 14.30 3.18
CA ASP A 30 17.88 14.92 3.56
C ASP A 30 18.72 15.34 2.35
N SER A 31 18.52 14.68 1.20
CA SER A 31 19.20 14.98 -0.05
C SER A 31 18.65 16.23 -0.73
N ALA A 32 19.49 17.26 -0.92
CA ALA A 32 19.11 18.46 -1.66
C ALA A 32 18.70 18.15 -3.11
N VAL A 33 19.36 17.17 -3.72
CA VAL A 33 19.06 16.72 -5.09
C VAL A 33 17.69 16.06 -5.16
N ALA A 34 17.37 15.19 -4.21
CA ALA A 34 16.06 14.53 -4.14
C ALA A 34 14.94 15.54 -3.90
N ARG A 35 15.13 16.49 -2.97
CA ARG A 35 14.15 17.58 -2.74
C ARG A 35 13.90 18.41 -4.00
N ALA A 36 14.96 18.81 -4.71
CA ALA A 36 14.83 19.58 -5.95
C ALA A 36 14.14 18.76 -7.07
N PHE A 37 14.47 17.47 -7.17
CA PHE A 37 13.85 16.54 -8.11
C PHE A 37 12.35 16.39 -7.85
N LEU A 38 11.96 16.12 -6.61
CA LEU A 38 10.55 15.96 -6.21
C LEU A 38 9.77 17.27 -6.41
N THR A 39 10.31 18.40 -5.96
CA THR A 39 9.67 19.71 -6.10
C THR A 39 9.43 20.05 -7.58
N LYS A 40 10.46 19.88 -8.42
CA LYS A 40 10.36 20.19 -9.85
C LYS A 40 9.38 19.25 -10.57
N GLY A 41 9.39 17.97 -10.24
CA GLY A 41 8.53 17.00 -10.90
C GLY A 41 7.05 17.13 -10.49
N LEU A 42 6.78 17.42 -9.22
CA LEU A 42 5.41 17.65 -8.74
C LEU A 42 4.81 18.95 -9.26
N ALA A 43 5.62 19.96 -9.56
CA ALA A 43 5.17 21.23 -10.16
C ALA A 43 4.53 21.07 -11.55
N ALA A 44 4.74 19.94 -12.23
CA ALA A 44 4.08 19.62 -13.50
C ALA A 44 2.59 19.27 -13.33
N TYR A 45 2.12 19.02 -12.09
CA TYR A 45 0.74 18.67 -11.79
C TYR A 45 -0.01 19.89 -11.23
N PRO A 46 -0.91 20.52 -11.99
CA PRO A 46 -1.51 21.82 -11.63
C PRO A 46 -2.36 21.79 -10.36
N TYR A 47 -2.81 20.60 -9.95
CA TYR A 47 -3.59 20.36 -8.73
C TYR A 47 -2.72 20.10 -7.48
N ILE A 48 -1.38 20.08 -7.61
CA ILE A 48 -0.43 19.91 -6.51
C ILE A 48 0.35 21.23 -6.31
N GLU A 49 0.55 21.61 -5.06
CA GLU A 49 1.41 22.72 -4.65
C GLU A 49 2.43 22.22 -3.62
N VAL A 50 3.71 22.26 -3.95
CA VAL A 50 4.77 22.01 -2.97
C VAL A 50 4.95 23.26 -2.14
N VAL A 51 4.38 23.26 -0.91
CA VAL A 51 4.37 24.41 -0.02
C VAL A 51 5.68 24.60 0.75
N GLY A 52 6.56 23.61 0.71
CA GLY A 52 7.87 23.67 1.31
C GLY A 52 8.60 22.34 1.29
N TYR A 53 9.81 22.34 1.80
CA TYR A 53 10.62 21.13 2.00
C TYR A 53 11.27 21.14 3.38
N ALA A 54 11.60 19.97 3.92
CA ALA A 54 12.33 19.81 5.15
C ALA A 54 13.51 18.83 4.96
N ILE A 55 14.57 19.05 5.75
CA ILE A 55 15.82 18.29 5.63
C ILE A 55 15.98 17.20 6.69
N ASN A 56 15.12 17.20 7.70
CA ASN A 56 15.08 16.21 8.79
C ASN A 56 13.74 16.30 9.53
N ALA A 57 13.54 15.44 10.51
CA ALA A 57 12.33 15.35 11.32
C ALA A 57 12.00 16.62 12.10
N LEU A 58 13.00 17.27 12.69
CA LEU A 58 12.79 18.50 13.48
C LEU A 58 12.32 19.65 12.60
N ASP A 59 12.97 19.84 11.45
CA ASP A 59 12.60 20.83 10.44
C ASP A 59 11.20 20.54 9.87
N ALA A 60 10.89 19.24 9.64
CA ALA A 60 9.56 18.82 9.18
C ALA A 60 8.48 19.19 10.21
N LYS A 61 8.67 18.88 11.50
CA LYS A 61 7.70 19.21 12.57
C LYS A 61 7.41 20.72 12.64
N ALA A 62 8.44 21.55 12.58
CA ALA A 62 8.28 23.01 12.59
C ALA A 62 7.50 23.51 11.34
N LYS A 63 7.78 22.93 10.17
CA LYS A 63 7.13 23.32 8.91
C LYS A 63 5.70 22.80 8.80
N ILE A 64 5.37 21.63 9.33
CA ILE A 64 4.00 21.13 9.40
C ILE A 64 3.11 22.12 10.15
N LEU A 65 3.53 22.59 11.32
CA LEU A 65 2.79 23.56 12.12
C LEU A 65 2.56 24.88 11.38
N ARG A 66 3.60 25.37 10.71
CA ARG A 66 3.56 26.67 10.02
C ARG A 66 2.83 26.60 8.67
N LEU A 67 3.09 25.55 7.88
CA LEU A 67 2.62 25.45 6.51
C LEU A 67 1.32 24.68 6.37
N GLN A 68 0.94 23.88 7.37
CA GLN A 68 -0.29 23.06 7.36
C GLN A 68 -0.49 22.33 6.02
N PRO A 69 0.43 21.42 5.64
CA PRO A 69 0.29 20.64 4.41
C PRO A 69 -0.88 19.67 4.49
N ASP A 70 -1.46 19.32 3.36
CA ASP A 70 -2.50 18.29 3.25
C ASP A 70 -1.88 16.88 3.18
N VAL A 71 -0.66 16.76 2.63
CA VAL A 71 0.10 15.51 2.49
C VAL A 71 1.59 15.78 2.70
N MET A 72 2.29 14.81 3.26
CA MET A 72 3.75 14.84 3.37
C MET A 72 4.35 13.70 2.55
N THR A 73 5.39 13.97 1.75
CA THR A 73 6.28 12.92 1.25
C THR A 73 7.47 12.79 2.19
N LEU A 74 7.87 11.56 2.52
CA LEU A 74 8.91 11.30 3.51
C LEU A 74 9.90 10.25 3.00
N ASP A 75 11.19 10.59 3.03
CA ASP A 75 12.24 9.58 2.94
C ASP A 75 12.37 8.83 4.27
N VAL A 76 12.43 7.50 4.20
CA VAL A 76 12.62 6.64 5.38
C VAL A 76 14.10 6.57 5.79
N GLU A 77 15.02 6.78 4.84
CA GLU A 77 16.45 6.55 4.98
C GLU A 77 17.23 7.87 5.21
N MET A 78 16.83 8.65 6.22
CA MET A 78 17.53 9.88 6.58
C MET A 78 18.58 9.63 7.66
N PRO A 79 19.83 10.14 7.52
CA PRO A 79 20.87 10.04 8.55
C PRO A 79 20.44 10.70 9.87
N GLY A 80 20.76 10.06 10.99
CA GLY A 80 20.55 10.61 12.33
C GLY A 80 19.10 10.68 12.79
N THR A 81 18.13 10.43 11.93
CA THR A 81 16.71 10.38 12.30
C THR A 81 16.07 9.14 11.68
N ASN A 82 15.61 8.24 12.52
CA ASN A 82 14.80 7.13 12.03
C ASN A 82 13.43 7.67 11.60
N GLY A 83 13.14 7.65 10.29
CA GLY A 83 11.86 8.11 9.75
C GLY A 83 10.65 7.41 10.38
N ILE A 84 10.81 6.16 10.84
CA ILE A 84 9.77 5.39 11.52
C ILE A 84 9.49 5.97 12.91
N ASP A 85 10.54 6.28 13.67
CA ASP A 85 10.40 6.90 15.00
C ASP A 85 9.79 8.30 14.87
N PHE A 86 10.16 9.03 13.83
CA PHE A 86 9.56 10.33 13.52
C PHE A 86 8.06 10.19 13.25
N LEU A 87 7.63 9.24 12.42
CA LEU A 87 6.20 8.99 12.15
C LEU A 87 5.44 8.63 13.43
N SER A 88 6.01 7.74 14.24
CA SER A 88 5.41 7.28 15.50
C SER A 88 5.20 8.41 16.51
N GLN A 89 6.06 9.43 16.48
CA GLN A 89 5.94 10.63 17.33
C GLN A 89 5.03 11.69 16.72
N LEU A 90 5.09 11.88 15.40
CA LEU A 90 4.35 12.93 14.69
C LEU A 90 2.86 12.65 14.62
N LEU A 91 2.49 11.45 14.13
CA LEU A 91 1.11 11.15 13.75
C LEU A 91 0.10 11.20 14.90
N PRO A 92 0.45 10.85 16.16
CA PRO A 92 -0.45 11.05 17.30
C PRO A 92 -0.74 12.52 17.62
N GLU A 93 0.21 13.42 17.36
CA GLU A 93 0.07 14.85 17.62
C GLU A 93 -0.51 15.61 16.41
N HIS A 94 -0.09 15.20 15.22
CA HIS A 94 -0.45 15.82 13.93
C HIS A 94 -0.83 14.74 12.93
N PRO A 95 -2.10 14.27 12.91
CA PRO A 95 -2.58 13.35 11.93
C PRO A 95 -2.46 13.94 10.52
N LEU A 96 -1.50 13.46 9.75
CA LEU A 96 -1.17 13.93 8.41
C LEU A 96 -0.93 12.73 7.50
N PRO A 97 -1.56 12.65 6.32
CA PRO A 97 -1.26 11.61 5.35
C PRO A 97 0.19 11.67 4.90
N VAL A 98 0.89 10.53 5.00
CA VAL A 98 2.31 10.43 4.64
C VAL A 98 2.49 9.40 3.54
N ILE A 99 3.12 9.80 2.44
CA ILE A 99 3.57 8.94 1.36
C ILE A 99 5.09 8.79 1.46
N LEU A 100 5.54 7.54 1.59
CA LEU A 100 6.99 7.29 1.63
C LEU A 100 7.57 7.34 0.22
N VAL A 101 8.75 7.95 0.10
CA VAL A 101 9.56 7.92 -1.13
C VAL A 101 10.88 7.27 -0.76
N SER A 102 11.03 5.97 -1.03
CA SER A 102 12.13 5.19 -0.49
C SER A 102 12.74 4.25 -1.51
N SER A 103 13.97 3.83 -1.28
CA SER A 103 14.63 2.74 -2.00
C SER A 103 13.94 1.39 -1.69
N LEU A 104 14.36 0.30 -2.33
CA LEU A 104 13.84 -1.03 -2.06
C LEU A 104 14.32 -1.51 -0.68
N SER A 105 13.49 -1.36 0.35
CA SER A 105 13.85 -1.67 1.74
C SER A 105 12.66 -2.24 2.51
N LEU A 106 12.92 -3.22 3.40
CA LEU A 106 11.94 -3.75 4.36
C LEU A 106 11.44 -2.68 5.35
N ARG A 107 12.23 -1.63 5.59
CA ARG A 107 11.86 -0.50 6.47
C ARG A 107 10.59 0.24 5.99
N VAL A 108 10.26 0.15 4.71
CA VAL A 108 8.99 0.69 4.17
C VAL A 108 7.79 0.09 4.89
N PHE A 109 7.78 -1.22 5.14
CA PHE A 109 6.67 -1.88 5.83
C PHE A 109 6.59 -1.51 7.31
N ASP A 110 7.72 -1.22 7.96
CA ASP A 110 7.73 -0.74 9.34
C ASP A 110 7.19 0.70 9.41
N ALA A 111 7.51 1.53 8.42
CA ALA A 111 6.97 2.88 8.31
C ALA A 111 5.47 2.89 7.99
N LEU A 112 4.98 1.95 7.17
CA LEU A 112 3.54 1.76 6.95
C LEU A 112 2.83 1.34 8.25
N ALA A 113 3.42 0.42 9.02
CA ALA A 113 2.92 0.02 10.34
C ALA A 113 2.92 1.18 11.34
N ALA A 114 3.87 2.12 11.22
CA ALA A 114 3.91 3.35 12.01
C ALA A 114 2.87 4.40 11.59
N GLY A 115 2.10 4.15 10.52
CA GLY A 115 0.97 4.96 10.09
C GLY A 115 1.14 5.72 8.78
N ALA A 116 2.21 5.47 8.01
CA ALA A 116 2.28 5.97 6.64
C ALA A 116 1.14 5.36 5.79
N VAL A 117 0.58 6.15 4.88
CA VAL A 117 -0.59 5.74 4.08
C VAL A 117 -0.18 4.84 2.92
N ASP A 118 0.93 5.18 2.25
CA ASP A 118 1.41 4.44 1.08
C ASP A 118 2.89 4.77 0.80
N PHE A 119 3.44 4.20 -0.26
CA PHE A 119 4.81 4.46 -0.67
C PHE A 119 4.98 4.44 -2.19
N VAL A 120 6.06 5.07 -2.66
CA VAL A 120 6.60 4.94 -4.01
C VAL A 120 8.08 4.59 -3.93
N ARG A 121 8.56 3.80 -4.89
CA ARG A 121 9.99 3.48 -5.01
C ARG A 121 10.74 4.65 -5.60
N LYS A 122 11.87 5.05 -5.01
CA LYS A 122 12.79 6.03 -5.61
C LYS A 122 13.25 5.54 -6.99
N PRO A 123 13.34 6.42 -8.00
CA PRO A 123 13.83 6.02 -9.32
C PRO A 123 15.24 5.46 -9.25
N ASP A 124 15.43 4.27 -9.80
CA ASP A 124 16.73 3.58 -9.90
C ASP A 124 17.24 3.49 -11.35
N GLY A 125 16.58 4.19 -12.27
CA GLY A 125 16.88 4.18 -13.69
C GLY A 125 16.12 3.12 -14.50
N THR A 126 15.39 2.22 -13.85
CA THR A 126 14.59 1.19 -14.55
C THR A 126 13.25 1.72 -15.03
N GLU A 127 12.68 2.70 -14.34
CA GLU A 127 11.44 3.36 -14.70
C GLU A 127 11.65 4.77 -15.23
N SER A 128 10.74 5.23 -16.10
CA SER A 128 10.77 6.62 -16.56
C SER A 128 10.39 7.58 -15.44
N ARG A 129 10.96 8.79 -15.48
CA ARG A 129 10.60 9.87 -14.54
C ARG A 129 9.11 10.18 -14.58
N GLU A 130 8.51 10.11 -15.75
CA GLU A 130 7.08 10.36 -15.94
C GLU A 130 6.23 9.32 -15.21
N THR A 131 6.57 8.04 -15.34
CA THR A 131 5.88 6.94 -14.63
C THR A 131 5.96 7.12 -13.12
N PHE A 132 7.15 7.45 -12.59
CA PHE A 132 7.35 7.73 -11.18
C PHE A 132 6.47 8.89 -10.68
N PHE A 133 6.50 10.05 -11.36
CA PHE A 133 5.73 11.20 -10.93
C PHE A 133 4.23 11.01 -11.09
N ARG A 134 3.79 10.28 -12.10
CA ARG A 134 2.38 9.91 -12.26
C ARG A 134 1.91 9.06 -11.07
N ALA A 135 2.66 8.02 -10.71
CA ALA A 135 2.34 7.19 -9.55
C ALA A 135 2.33 7.98 -8.24
N LEU A 136 3.34 8.85 -8.02
CA LEU A 136 3.42 9.70 -6.84
C LEU A 136 2.24 10.69 -6.77
N ALA A 137 1.91 11.36 -7.88
CA ALA A 137 0.82 12.32 -7.94
C ALA A 137 -0.54 11.65 -7.66
N GLN A 138 -0.80 10.47 -8.25
CA GLN A 138 -2.01 9.70 -7.97
C GLN A 138 -2.12 9.33 -6.49
N LYS A 139 -1.05 8.85 -5.88
CA LYS A 139 -1.03 8.51 -4.45
C LYS A 139 -1.23 9.74 -3.55
N ILE A 140 -0.66 10.89 -3.90
CA ILE A 140 -0.87 12.16 -3.21
C ILE A 140 -2.36 12.54 -3.24
N VAL A 141 -3.03 12.45 -4.40
CA VAL A 141 -4.46 12.72 -4.51
C VAL A 141 -5.27 11.80 -3.62
N VAL A 142 -5.03 10.49 -3.68
CA VAL A 142 -5.75 9.53 -2.83
C VAL A 142 -5.49 9.78 -1.35
N ALA A 143 -4.23 10.02 -0.98
CA ALA A 143 -3.83 10.28 0.40
C ALA A 143 -4.45 11.56 0.97
N SER A 144 -4.59 12.61 0.16
CA SER A 144 -5.21 13.88 0.61
C SER A 144 -6.67 13.73 1.07
N HIS A 145 -7.33 12.65 0.66
CA HIS A 145 -8.70 12.32 1.09
C HIS A 145 -8.73 11.24 2.20
N ALA A 146 -7.57 10.69 2.58
CA ALA A 146 -7.50 9.66 3.60
C ALA A 146 -7.72 10.25 5.00
N LYS A 147 -8.54 9.57 5.80
CA LYS A 147 -8.64 9.88 7.23
C LYS A 147 -7.53 9.12 7.96
N VAL A 148 -6.48 9.82 8.31
CA VAL A 148 -5.40 9.24 9.13
C VAL A 148 -5.91 9.06 10.55
N VAL A 149 -6.03 7.80 10.98
CA VAL A 149 -6.28 7.45 12.36
C VAL A 149 -4.92 7.21 13.01
N PRO A 150 -4.52 8.01 14.01
CA PRO A 150 -3.25 7.77 14.69
C PRO A 150 -3.20 6.31 15.20
N PRO A 151 -2.03 5.62 15.08
CA PRO A 151 -1.88 4.33 15.71
C PRO A 151 -2.20 4.49 17.20
N ARG A 152 -3.19 3.76 17.70
CA ARG A 152 -3.49 3.76 19.14
C ARG A 152 -2.18 3.45 19.85
N ARG A 153 -1.71 4.37 20.71
CA ARG A 153 -0.65 4.05 21.68
C ARG A 153 -0.97 2.69 22.24
N ALA A 154 -0.04 1.75 22.15
CA ALA A 154 -0.19 0.46 22.79
C ALA A 154 -0.49 0.72 24.27
N VAL A 155 -1.76 0.78 24.62
CA VAL A 155 -2.21 0.71 25.99
C VAL A 155 -1.75 -0.67 26.44
N SER A 156 -0.98 -0.70 27.53
CA SER A 156 -0.48 -1.90 28.18
C SER A 156 -1.53 -3.00 28.08
N ARG A 157 -1.11 -4.20 27.73
CA ARG A 157 -1.93 -5.38 27.41
C ARG A 157 -2.95 -5.81 28.47
N ASP A 158 -3.07 -5.05 29.56
CA ASP A 158 -3.88 -5.40 30.74
C ASP A 158 -5.35 -4.95 30.69
N SER A 159 -5.78 -4.29 29.60
CA SER A 159 -7.17 -3.84 29.46
C SER A 159 -7.86 -4.27 28.18
N PHE A 160 -7.46 -5.38 27.58
CA PHE A 160 -8.34 -6.08 26.66
C PHE A 160 -9.43 -6.76 27.48
N SER A 161 -10.56 -6.08 27.65
CA SER A 161 -11.84 -6.76 27.84
C SER A 161 -11.87 -7.88 26.81
N THR A 162 -11.92 -9.10 27.30
CA THR A 162 -12.08 -10.31 26.52
C THR A 162 -13.31 -10.16 25.63
N VAL A 163 -13.09 -9.70 24.37
CA VAL A 163 -14.02 -10.06 23.32
C VAL A 163 -13.86 -11.59 23.26
N PRO A 164 -14.90 -12.36 23.63
CA PRO A 164 -14.79 -13.80 23.55
C PRO A 164 -14.37 -14.13 22.12
N PRO A 165 -13.45 -15.10 21.91
CA PRO A 165 -13.14 -15.56 20.57
C PRO A 165 -14.48 -15.83 19.88
N PRO A 166 -14.67 -15.40 18.62
CA PRO A 166 -15.91 -15.68 17.92
C PRO A 166 -16.20 -17.15 18.11
N SER A 167 -17.38 -17.46 18.69
CA SER A 167 -17.81 -18.84 18.89
C SER A 167 -17.57 -19.59 17.59
N PRO A 168 -16.96 -20.78 17.60
CA PRO A 168 -16.74 -21.52 16.36
C PRO A 168 -18.10 -21.59 15.67
N LEU A 169 -18.18 -20.94 14.50
CA LEU A 169 -19.35 -20.98 13.64
C LEU A 169 -19.71 -22.45 13.56
N GLY A 170 -20.91 -22.80 14.08
CA GLY A 170 -21.34 -24.17 14.30
C GLY A 170 -20.96 -25.03 13.12
N GLN A 171 -20.48 -26.24 13.36
CA GLN A 171 -20.05 -27.22 12.37
C GLN A 171 -21.14 -27.36 11.29
N ILE A 172 -21.04 -26.53 10.25
CA ILE A 172 -21.83 -26.70 9.04
C ILE A 172 -21.21 -27.93 8.39
N GLY A 173 -22.02 -28.99 8.28
CA GLY A 173 -21.61 -30.32 7.89
C GLY A 173 -20.65 -30.36 6.69
N ASN A 174 -19.57 -31.10 6.86
CA ASN A 174 -18.53 -31.46 5.90
C ASN A 174 -17.98 -30.32 5.03
N PRO A 175 -17.18 -29.40 5.60
CA PRO A 175 -16.70 -28.22 4.89
C PRO A 175 -15.59 -28.51 3.86
N GLY A 176 -15.11 -29.76 3.75
CA GLY A 176 -13.98 -30.10 2.89
C GLY A 176 -14.24 -29.86 1.39
N GLY A 177 -15.45 -30.17 0.91
CA GLY A 177 -15.76 -30.01 -0.52
C GLY A 177 -15.97 -28.54 -0.94
N ILE A 178 -16.61 -27.74 -0.11
CA ILE A 178 -16.88 -26.32 -0.40
C ILE A 178 -15.58 -25.51 -0.35
N ARG A 179 -14.69 -25.78 0.59
CA ARG A 179 -13.41 -25.08 0.73
C ARG A 179 -12.47 -25.29 -0.46
N GLN A 180 -12.49 -26.48 -1.08
CA GLN A 180 -11.67 -26.79 -2.26
C GLN A 180 -12.18 -26.12 -3.54
N GLN A 181 -13.46 -25.77 -3.61
CA GLN A 181 -14.08 -25.15 -4.79
C GLN A 181 -14.23 -23.63 -4.66
N THR A 182 -13.93 -23.09 -3.49
CA THR A 182 -14.02 -21.64 -3.21
C THR A 182 -12.65 -21.00 -3.28
N ILE A 183 -12.56 -19.86 -3.98
CA ILE A 183 -11.38 -19.02 -4.02
C ILE A 183 -11.77 -17.63 -3.52
N ILE A 184 -10.95 -17.06 -2.66
CA ILE A 184 -11.09 -15.68 -2.19
C ILE A 184 -10.19 -14.79 -3.05
N GLY A 185 -10.78 -13.80 -3.72
CA GLY A 185 -10.05 -12.72 -4.38
C GLY A 185 -10.03 -11.48 -3.52
N LEU A 186 -8.85 -10.91 -3.24
CA LEU A 186 -8.67 -9.66 -2.52
C LEU A 186 -7.90 -8.69 -3.38
N GLY A 187 -8.49 -7.54 -3.69
CA GLY A 187 -7.83 -6.43 -4.40
C GLY A 187 -7.61 -5.25 -3.47
N ALA A 188 -6.42 -4.68 -3.50
CA ALA A 188 -6.08 -3.53 -2.67
C ALA A 188 -5.08 -2.58 -3.37
N SER A 189 -5.12 -1.31 -2.98
CA SER A 189 -4.24 -0.25 -3.48
C SER A 189 -3.76 0.62 -2.31
N THR A 190 -3.80 1.94 -2.42
CA THR A 190 -3.37 2.87 -1.37
C THR A 190 -4.03 2.55 -0.03
N GLY A 191 -3.22 2.43 1.02
CA GLY A 191 -3.66 1.99 2.36
C GLY A 191 -3.92 0.48 2.49
N GLY A 192 -3.92 -0.26 1.37
CA GLY A 192 -4.24 -1.68 1.32
C GLY A 192 -3.25 -2.59 2.06
N THR A 193 -2.01 -2.18 2.18
CA THR A 193 -0.94 -2.99 2.78
C THR A 193 -1.25 -3.35 4.24
N GLU A 194 -1.56 -2.35 5.06
CA GLU A 194 -1.89 -2.58 6.47
C GLU A 194 -3.33 -3.09 6.63
N ALA A 195 -4.27 -2.64 5.80
CA ALA A 195 -5.65 -3.15 5.83
C ALA A 195 -5.71 -4.65 5.53
N THR A 196 -4.98 -5.12 4.51
CA THR A 196 -4.87 -6.55 4.19
C THR A 196 -4.25 -7.33 5.35
N LEU A 197 -3.17 -6.83 5.96
CA LEU A 197 -2.55 -7.45 7.12
C LEU A 197 -3.54 -7.59 8.28
N GLU A 198 -4.30 -6.56 8.59
CA GLU A 198 -5.31 -6.59 9.66
C GLU A 198 -6.46 -7.58 9.39
N VAL A 199 -6.83 -7.77 8.14
CA VAL A 199 -7.79 -8.81 7.74
C VAL A 199 -7.16 -10.20 7.92
N LEU A 200 -5.99 -10.44 7.33
CA LEU A 200 -5.37 -11.76 7.32
C LEU A 200 -4.98 -12.26 8.71
N LYS A 201 -4.54 -11.38 9.62
CA LYS A 201 -4.23 -11.73 11.02
C LYS A 201 -5.41 -12.32 11.79
N ARG A 202 -6.64 -12.00 11.38
CA ARG A 202 -7.88 -12.46 12.04
C ARG A 202 -8.45 -13.72 11.42
N LEU A 203 -7.92 -14.15 10.28
CA LEU A 203 -8.38 -15.33 9.59
C LEU A 203 -7.67 -16.58 10.12
N PRO A 204 -8.38 -17.73 10.24
CA PRO A 204 -7.77 -18.99 10.61
C PRO A 204 -6.88 -19.55 9.50
N ALA A 205 -6.02 -20.52 9.85
CA ALA A 205 -5.07 -21.09 8.90
C ALA A 205 -5.74 -21.91 7.77
N ASP A 206 -6.96 -22.39 7.96
CA ASP A 206 -7.66 -23.33 7.09
C ASP A 206 -8.71 -22.69 6.16
N ILE A 207 -8.58 -21.40 5.88
CA ILE A 207 -9.48 -20.68 4.95
C ILE A 207 -9.37 -21.25 3.53
N PRO A 208 -10.38 -21.02 2.66
CA PRO A 208 -10.24 -21.26 1.23
C PRO A 208 -8.99 -20.59 0.64
N GLY A 209 -8.46 -21.17 -0.45
CA GLY A 209 -7.32 -20.57 -1.14
C GLY A 209 -7.58 -19.12 -1.53
N MET A 210 -6.60 -18.24 -1.35
CA MET A 210 -6.74 -16.81 -1.58
C MET A 210 -5.75 -16.30 -2.63
N VAL A 211 -6.21 -15.39 -3.47
CA VAL A 211 -5.36 -14.61 -4.39
C VAL A 211 -5.48 -13.14 -4.00
N ILE A 212 -4.33 -12.51 -3.74
CA ILE A 212 -4.26 -11.11 -3.31
C ILE A 212 -3.55 -10.31 -4.40
N VAL A 213 -4.19 -9.25 -4.87
CA VAL A 213 -3.62 -8.27 -5.79
C VAL A 213 -3.45 -6.96 -5.02
N GLN A 214 -2.21 -6.59 -4.78
CA GLN A 214 -1.84 -5.31 -4.15
C GLN A 214 -1.03 -4.50 -5.14
N HIS A 215 -1.45 -3.28 -5.41
CA HIS A 215 -0.71 -2.36 -6.29
C HIS A 215 0.59 -1.91 -5.61
N MET A 216 1.69 -2.52 -6.01
CA MET A 216 3.05 -2.32 -5.47
C MET A 216 4.09 -2.26 -6.58
N PRO A 217 5.21 -1.55 -6.37
CA PRO A 217 6.36 -1.62 -7.28
C PRO A 217 7.00 -3.01 -7.29
N PRO A 218 7.70 -3.38 -8.38
CA PRO A 218 8.46 -4.63 -8.48
C PRO A 218 9.43 -4.83 -7.30
N GLY A 219 9.51 -6.08 -6.84
CA GLY A 219 10.35 -6.48 -5.70
C GLY A 219 9.68 -6.31 -4.33
N PHE A 220 8.71 -5.40 -4.18
CA PHE A 220 8.00 -5.24 -2.91
C PHE A 220 6.96 -6.33 -2.65
N THR A 221 6.36 -6.92 -3.68
CA THR A 221 5.38 -8.02 -3.54
C THR A 221 5.96 -9.22 -2.84
N LYS A 222 7.20 -9.60 -3.16
CA LYS A 222 7.92 -10.68 -2.48
C LYS A 222 8.19 -10.38 -1.01
N MET A 223 8.68 -9.17 -0.70
CA MET A 223 8.95 -8.75 0.68
C MET A 223 7.65 -8.66 1.49
N TYR A 224 6.58 -8.19 0.86
CA TYR A 224 5.26 -8.12 1.46
C TYR A 224 4.72 -9.51 1.80
N ALA A 225 4.79 -10.45 0.86
CA ALA A 225 4.42 -11.84 1.09
C ALA A 225 5.19 -12.46 2.27
N GLN A 226 6.51 -12.25 2.34
CA GLN A 226 7.34 -12.72 3.47
C GLN A 226 6.93 -12.12 4.81
N ARG A 227 6.57 -10.82 4.83
CA ARG A 227 6.06 -10.16 6.03
C ARG A 227 4.73 -10.75 6.47
N LEU A 228 3.78 -10.91 5.55
CA LEU A 228 2.48 -11.50 5.86
C LEU A 228 2.62 -12.95 6.36
N ASN A 229 3.49 -13.74 5.73
CA ASN A 229 3.74 -15.13 6.13
C ASN A 229 4.25 -15.26 7.58
N LYS A 230 4.99 -14.26 8.06
CA LYS A 230 5.48 -14.24 9.46
C LYS A 230 4.40 -13.82 10.47
N LEU A 231 3.39 -13.08 10.03
CA LEU A 231 2.43 -12.42 10.91
C LEU A 231 1.03 -13.05 10.88
N CYS A 232 0.74 -13.92 9.91
CA CYS A 232 -0.57 -14.55 9.71
C CYS A 232 -0.50 -16.05 9.99
N ALA A 233 -1.64 -16.66 10.29
CA ALA A 233 -1.74 -18.08 10.61
C ALA A 233 -1.65 -18.99 9.36
N MET A 234 -2.07 -18.49 8.19
CA MET A 234 -2.01 -19.19 6.92
C MET A 234 -0.64 -19.01 6.25
N GLU A 235 -0.30 -19.91 5.34
CA GLU A 235 0.85 -19.73 4.45
C GLU A 235 0.61 -18.55 3.50
N VAL A 236 1.57 -17.62 3.39
CA VAL A 236 1.51 -16.50 2.45
C VAL A 236 2.80 -16.44 1.65
N ARG A 237 2.71 -16.43 0.32
CA ARG A 237 3.87 -16.26 -0.55
C ARG A 237 3.54 -15.50 -1.83
N GLU A 238 4.55 -14.96 -2.46
CA GLU A 238 4.42 -14.44 -3.83
C GLU A 238 4.15 -15.60 -4.77
N ALA A 239 3.21 -15.43 -5.69
CA ALA A 239 2.82 -16.45 -6.64
C ALA A 239 3.88 -16.67 -7.72
N VAL A 240 4.00 -17.92 -8.14
CA VAL A 240 4.73 -18.32 -9.35
C VAL A 240 3.71 -18.83 -10.37
N ASN A 241 4.03 -18.69 -11.65
CA ASN A 241 3.15 -19.18 -12.71
C ASN A 241 2.84 -20.65 -12.54
N GLY A 242 1.56 -21.01 -12.51
CA GLY A 242 1.07 -22.37 -12.34
C GLY A 242 0.84 -22.81 -10.89
N ASP A 243 1.04 -21.94 -9.92
CA ASP A 243 0.77 -22.24 -8.50
C ASP A 243 -0.66 -22.72 -8.28
N GLU A 244 -0.82 -23.82 -7.54
CA GLU A 244 -2.14 -24.31 -7.14
C GLU A 244 -2.71 -23.42 -6.04
N ILE A 245 -3.96 -22.98 -6.24
CA ILE A 245 -4.74 -22.23 -5.25
C ILE A 245 -5.43 -23.26 -4.36
N ARG A 246 -4.95 -23.41 -3.12
CA ARG A 246 -5.41 -24.41 -2.18
C ARG A 246 -5.78 -23.84 -0.82
N PRO A 247 -6.63 -24.48 -0.02
CA PRO A 247 -6.93 -24.04 1.33
C PRO A 247 -5.66 -23.84 2.17
N GLY A 248 -5.68 -22.81 3.00
CA GLY A 248 -4.57 -22.43 3.87
C GLY A 248 -3.43 -21.67 3.18
N LEU A 249 -3.56 -21.35 1.89
CA LEU A 249 -2.57 -20.62 1.10
C LEU A 249 -3.14 -19.31 0.55
N ALA A 250 -2.46 -18.20 0.82
CA ALA A 250 -2.68 -16.92 0.19
C ALA A 250 -1.53 -16.60 -0.79
N LEU A 251 -1.86 -16.40 -2.04
CA LEU A 251 -0.93 -16.07 -3.12
C LEU A 251 -0.97 -14.57 -3.41
N ILE A 252 0.17 -13.88 -3.24
CA ILE A 252 0.32 -12.47 -3.65
C ILE A 252 0.68 -12.46 -5.13
N ALA A 253 -0.12 -11.79 -5.95
CA ALA A 253 0.19 -11.62 -7.36
C ALA A 253 1.51 -10.84 -7.52
N PRO A 254 2.47 -11.32 -8.34
CA PRO A 254 3.71 -10.60 -8.59
C PRO A 254 3.43 -9.25 -9.27
N ALA A 255 4.22 -8.23 -8.92
CA ALA A 255 4.19 -6.97 -9.66
C ALA A 255 4.56 -7.20 -11.13
N ASP A 256 4.04 -6.33 -12.01
CA ASP A 256 4.26 -6.32 -13.47
C ASP A 256 3.79 -7.57 -14.24
N LEU A 257 3.10 -8.51 -13.58
CA LEU A 257 2.50 -9.66 -14.24
C LEU A 257 0.97 -9.63 -14.13
N GLN A 258 0.32 -10.14 -15.18
CA GLN A 258 -1.11 -10.41 -15.15
C GLN A 258 -1.36 -11.72 -14.40
N ALA A 259 -2.17 -11.68 -13.36
CA ALA A 259 -2.59 -12.85 -12.60
C ALA A 259 -4.00 -13.28 -12.99
N ARG A 260 -4.13 -14.52 -13.46
CA ARG A 260 -5.41 -15.11 -13.88
C ARG A 260 -5.65 -16.43 -13.16
N VAL A 261 -6.81 -16.60 -12.59
CA VAL A 261 -7.26 -17.89 -12.07
C VAL A 261 -7.67 -18.77 -13.21
N VAL A 262 -7.05 -19.95 -13.33
CA VAL A 262 -7.32 -20.94 -14.37
C VAL A 262 -7.83 -22.22 -13.72
N ARG A 263 -8.95 -22.75 -14.22
CA ARG A 263 -9.48 -24.04 -13.77
C ARG A 263 -8.86 -25.18 -14.58
N MET A 264 -8.30 -26.15 -13.86
CA MET A 264 -7.73 -27.39 -14.44
C MET A 264 -8.42 -28.60 -13.82
N GLY A 265 -9.50 -29.06 -14.47
CA GLY A 265 -10.35 -30.13 -13.92
C GLY A 265 -11.03 -29.70 -12.62
N THR A 266 -10.68 -30.33 -11.52
CA THR A 266 -11.19 -30.02 -10.16
C THR A 266 -10.33 -29.01 -9.39
N ARG A 267 -9.16 -28.62 -9.92
CA ARG A 267 -8.20 -27.73 -9.27
C ARG A 267 -8.22 -26.35 -9.92
N TYR A 268 -7.73 -25.38 -9.18
CA TYR A 268 -7.50 -24.01 -9.66
C TYR A 268 -6.03 -23.68 -9.52
N THR A 269 -5.48 -23.04 -10.55
CA THR A 269 -4.10 -22.56 -10.57
C THR A 269 -4.07 -21.07 -10.87
N LEU A 270 -2.98 -20.40 -10.49
CA LEU A 270 -2.75 -19.01 -10.81
C LEU A 270 -1.75 -18.90 -11.97
N ALA A 271 -2.20 -18.45 -13.12
CA ALA A 271 -1.33 -18.11 -14.23
C ALA A 271 -0.81 -16.69 -14.04
N CYS A 272 0.52 -16.53 -13.99
CA CYS A 272 1.20 -15.23 -13.89
C CYS A 272 2.01 -15.03 -15.18
N GLN A 273 1.61 -14.09 -16.02
CA GLN A 273 2.22 -13.87 -17.34
C GLN A 273 2.34 -12.37 -17.64
N PRO A 274 3.34 -11.96 -18.45
CA PRO A 274 3.37 -10.62 -18.98
C PRO A 274 2.08 -10.29 -19.75
N GLY A 275 1.64 -9.06 -19.69
CA GLY A 275 0.46 -8.59 -20.40
C GLY A 275 0.24 -7.10 -20.21
N ASP A 276 -0.71 -6.54 -20.96
CA ASP A 276 -1.04 -5.14 -20.89
C ASP A 276 -1.58 -4.76 -19.51
N LYS A 277 -1.25 -3.59 -19.03
CA LYS A 277 -1.79 -3.08 -17.77
C LYS A 277 -3.30 -2.92 -17.87
N VAL A 278 -4.05 -3.52 -16.94
CA VAL A 278 -5.52 -3.47 -16.94
C VAL A 278 -6.05 -2.22 -16.24
N SER A 279 -5.31 -1.67 -15.30
CA SER A 279 -5.69 -0.46 -14.56
C SER A 279 -4.43 0.26 -14.07
N GLY A 280 -4.23 1.47 -14.54
CA GLY A 280 -3.17 2.37 -14.08
C GLY A 280 -1.91 2.34 -14.90
#